data_66e60cf19a431fb0747dbf6118de1bc7
#
_entry.id   66e60cf19a431fb0747dbf6118de1bc7
#
_cell.length_a   1.000
_cell.length_b   1.000
_cell.length_c   1.000
_cell.angle_alpha   90.00
_cell.angle_beta   90.00
_cell.angle_gamma   90.00
#
_symmetry.space_group_name_H-M   'P 1'
#
loop_
_entity.id
_entity.type
_entity.pdbx_description
1 polymer ?
#
loop_
_entity_poly.entity_id
_entity_poly.type
_entity_poly.pdbx_seq_one_letter_code
_entity_poly.pdbx_strand_id
1 'polypeptide(L)'
;MVGFNRRFDPDFQSLKATIVSGEIGNIEMVTIISRDPGAPPLDYITQSGGIFRDMTIHDFDMARWILGEEVESVLASGSVMTDPKIHEVRDFDSVNVI
;
A
#
# COMPACT_ATOMS: atom_id res chain seq x y z
N MET A 1 13.20 -11.59 6.21
CA MET A 1 11.81 -12.07 6.01
C MET A 1 10.89 -10.86 5.98
N VAL A 2 10.08 -10.71 4.96
CA VAL A 2 9.08 -9.64 4.90
C VAL A 2 7.79 -10.16 5.51
N GLY A 3 7.21 -9.40 6.45
CA GLY A 3 5.96 -9.77 7.13
C GLY A 3 4.78 -8.99 6.57
N PHE A 4 3.87 -9.66 5.84
CA PHE A 4 2.61 -9.07 5.39
C PHE A 4 1.51 -9.35 6.40
N ASN A 5 1.50 -8.58 7.48
CA ASN A 5 0.64 -8.79 8.64
C ASN A 5 -0.85 -8.53 8.37
N ARG A 6 -1.19 -7.67 7.41
CA ARG A 6 -2.59 -7.32 7.10
C ARG A 6 -3.40 -8.53 6.64
N ARG A 7 -2.80 -9.52 6.02
CA ARG A 7 -3.47 -10.78 5.63
C ARG A 7 -4.02 -11.57 6.84
N PHE A 8 -3.46 -11.33 8.04
CA PHE A 8 -3.85 -12.01 9.28
C PHE A 8 -4.80 -11.17 10.13
N ASP A 9 -5.13 -9.97 9.70
CA ASP A 9 -6.14 -9.13 10.33
C ASP A 9 -7.55 -9.74 10.12
N PRO A 10 -8.36 -9.88 11.18
CA PRO A 10 -9.68 -10.50 11.10
C PRO A 10 -10.63 -9.84 10.09
N ASP A 11 -10.57 -8.52 9.96
CA ASP A 11 -11.45 -7.78 9.04
C ASP A 11 -11.07 -8.06 7.59
N PHE A 12 -9.77 -8.06 7.27
CA PHE A 12 -9.29 -8.43 5.95
C PHE A 12 -9.54 -9.90 5.62
N GLN A 13 -9.41 -10.79 6.60
CA GLN A 13 -9.76 -12.20 6.40
C GLN A 13 -11.25 -12.39 6.13
N SER A 14 -12.11 -11.67 6.84
CA SER A 14 -13.55 -11.66 6.59
C SER A 14 -13.89 -11.15 5.19
N LEU A 15 -13.27 -10.05 4.77
CA LEU A 15 -13.39 -9.53 3.41
C LEU A 15 -12.99 -10.59 2.37
N LYS A 16 -11.83 -11.22 2.54
CA LYS A 16 -11.37 -12.26 1.62
C LYS A 16 -12.31 -13.47 1.57
N ALA A 17 -12.83 -13.89 2.71
CA ALA A 17 -13.80 -14.97 2.78
C ALA A 17 -15.09 -14.63 2.01
N THR A 18 -15.61 -13.41 2.15
CA THR A 18 -16.77 -12.92 1.40
C THR A 18 -16.52 -12.92 -0.11
N ILE A 19 -15.35 -12.52 -0.53
CA ILE A 19 -14.95 -12.56 -1.96
C ILE A 19 -14.91 -14.00 -2.47
N VAL A 20 -14.22 -14.88 -1.74
CA VAL A 20 -14.06 -16.29 -2.14
C VAL A 20 -15.40 -17.04 -2.17
N SER A 21 -16.33 -16.68 -1.30
CA SER A 21 -17.68 -17.28 -1.29
C SER A 21 -18.51 -16.92 -2.52
N GLY A 22 -18.10 -15.91 -3.29
CA GLY A 22 -18.85 -15.41 -4.45
C GLY A 22 -20.06 -14.53 -4.08
N GLU A 23 -20.24 -14.19 -2.82
CA GLU A 23 -21.38 -13.39 -2.34
C GLU A 23 -21.48 -12.03 -3.02
N ILE A 24 -20.33 -11.39 -3.31
CA ILE A 24 -20.28 -10.08 -3.97
C ILE A 24 -20.04 -10.17 -5.49
N GLY A 25 -19.97 -11.38 -6.04
CA GLY A 25 -19.66 -11.60 -7.47
C GLY A 25 -18.17 -11.37 -7.79
N ASN A 26 -17.90 -11.06 -9.04
CA ASN A 26 -16.52 -10.78 -9.49
C ASN A 26 -16.08 -9.38 -9.03
N ILE A 27 -14.83 -9.27 -8.62
CA ILE A 27 -14.24 -7.98 -8.32
C ILE A 27 -13.84 -7.31 -9.63
N GLU A 28 -14.31 -6.09 -9.85
CA GLU A 28 -13.97 -5.31 -11.04
C GLU A 28 -12.95 -4.21 -10.74
N MET A 29 -12.94 -3.71 -9.51
CA MET A 29 -12.04 -2.64 -9.08
C MET A 29 -11.77 -2.73 -7.59
N VAL A 30 -10.53 -2.43 -7.21
CA VAL A 30 -10.11 -2.24 -5.82
C VAL A 30 -9.47 -0.87 -5.68
N THR A 31 -9.92 -0.08 -4.71
CA THR A 31 -9.28 1.18 -4.33
C THR A 31 -8.81 1.07 -2.88
N ILE A 32 -7.53 1.33 -2.66
CA ILE A 32 -6.92 1.34 -1.33
C ILE A 32 -6.50 2.77 -1.02
N ILE A 33 -6.91 3.28 0.13
CA ILE A 33 -6.50 4.59 0.63
C ILE A 33 -5.81 4.36 1.98
N SER A 34 -4.50 4.57 2.00
CA SER A 34 -3.69 4.47 3.22
C SER A 34 -3.16 5.84 3.60
N ARG A 35 -3.34 6.22 4.86
CA ARG A 35 -2.89 7.50 5.38
C ARG A 35 -2.35 7.34 6.80
N ASP A 36 -1.17 7.89 7.03
CA ASP A 36 -0.61 8.04 8.36
C ASP A 36 -0.83 9.46 8.90
N PRO A 37 -0.93 9.63 10.22
CA PRO A 37 -1.20 10.93 10.83
C PRO A 37 -0.05 11.94 10.69
N GLY A 38 1.14 11.49 10.33
CA GLY A 38 2.32 12.33 10.11
C GLY A 38 3.42 11.59 9.38
N ALA A 39 4.32 12.35 8.77
CA ALA A 39 5.49 11.80 8.11
C ALA A 39 6.47 11.20 9.15
N PRO A 40 7.13 10.08 8.82
CA PRO A 40 8.16 9.52 9.68
C PRO A 40 9.41 10.42 9.73
N PRO A 41 10.29 10.26 10.75
CA PRO A 41 11.55 10.99 10.83
C PRO A 41 12.44 10.73 9.60
N LEU A 42 13.22 11.73 9.18
CA LEU A 42 14.05 11.63 7.95
C LEU A 42 15.09 10.51 8.00
N ASP A 43 15.69 10.28 9.16
CA ASP A 43 16.64 9.19 9.38
C ASP A 43 15.97 7.82 9.24
N TYR A 44 14.72 7.69 9.67
CA TYR A 44 13.93 6.48 9.43
C TYR A 44 13.63 6.28 7.94
N ILE A 45 13.23 7.32 7.22
CA ILE A 45 12.96 7.25 5.77
C ILE A 45 14.16 6.69 5.01
N THR A 46 15.36 7.17 5.33
CA THR A 46 16.59 6.71 4.67
C THR A 46 16.93 5.25 4.96
N GLN A 47 16.55 4.74 6.12
CA GLN A 47 16.82 3.36 6.54
C GLN A 47 15.73 2.39 6.10
N SER A 48 14.47 2.81 6.10
CA SER A 48 13.33 1.96 5.74
C SER A 48 13.24 1.67 4.25
N GLY A 49 13.85 2.50 3.42
CA GLY A 49 13.80 2.41 1.96
C GLY A 49 12.68 3.20 1.32
N GLY A 50 12.10 4.14 2.07
CA GLY A 50 11.12 5.12 1.60
C GLY A 50 9.68 4.60 1.51
N ILE A 51 8.78 5.48 1.08
CA ILE A 51 7.33 5.23 1.12
C ILE A 51 6.90 3.95 0.40
N PHE A 52 7.57 3.58 -0.68
CA PHE A 52 7.20 2.39 -1.45
C PHE A 52 7.58 1.08 -0.75
N ARG A 53 8.72 1.03 -0.07
CA ARG A 53 9.21 -0.17 0.60
C ARG A 53 8.71 -0.32 2.03
N ASP A 54 8.39 0.79 2.66
CA ASP A 54 7.96 0.80 4.05
C ASP A 54 6.44 0.76 4.19
N MET A 55 5.71 1.52 3.39
CA MET A 55 4.27 1.70 3.50
C MET A 55 3.48 1.04 2.36
N THR A 56 3.68 1.49 1.12
CA THR A 56 2.86 1.02 -0.01
C THR A 56 3.07 -0.43 -0.38
N ILE A 57 4.17 -1.05 0.04
CA ILE A 57 4.38 -2.49 -0.13
C ILE A 57 3.23 -3.31 0.50
N HIS A 58 2.67 -2.85 1.62
CA HIS A 58 1.54 -3.49 2.27
C HIS A 58 0.25 -3.35 1.47
N ASP A 59 0.08 -2.23 0.79
CA ASP A 59 -1.07 -1.98 -0.09
C ASP A 59 -0.98 -2.82 -1.37
N PHE A 60 0.22 -2.95 -1.94
CA PHE A 60 0.47 -3.85 -3.08
C PHE A 60 0.20 -5.31 -2.73
N ASP A 61 0.64 -5.75 -1.56
CA ASP A 61 0.36 -7.10 -1.09
C ASP A 61 -1.15 -7.33 -0.93
N MET A 62 -1.86 -6.38 -0.35
CA MET A 62 -3.30 -6.46 -0.16
C MET A 62 -4.06 -6.49 -1.48
N ALA A 63 -3.70 -5.65 -2.45
CA ALA A 63 -4.32 -5.64 -3.76
C ALA A 63 -4.19 -7.01 -4.45
N ARG A 64 -2.99 -7.57 -4.50
CA ARG A 64 -2.73 -8.90 -5.06
C ARG A 64 -3.49 -10.01 -4.33
N TRP A 65 -3.51 -9.95 -3.01
CA TRP A 65 -4.17 -10.96 -2.20
C TRP A 65 -5.70 -10.91 -2.32
N ILE A 66 -6.29 -9.72 -2.37
CA ILE A 66 -7.74 -9.53 -2.54
C ILE A 66 -8.17 -9.99 -3.93
N LEU A 67 -7.51 -9.49 -4.97
CA LEU A 67 -7.84 -9.84 -6.36
C LEU A 67 -7.52 -11.31 -6.69
N GLY A 68 -6.46 -11.86 -6.11
CA GLY A 68 -5.99 -13.21 -6.45
C GLY A 68 -5.30 -13.28 -7.82
N GLU A 69 -4.87 -12.13 -8.34
CA GLU A 69 -4.27 -11.97 -9.65
C GLU A 69 -2.95 -11.22 -9.56
N GLU A 70 -2.10 -11.35 -10.58
CA GLU A 70 -0.86 -10.61 -10.70
C GLU A 70 -1.06 -9.33 -11.50
N VAL A 71 -0.27 -8.31 -11.16
CA VAL A 71 -0.30 -7.01 -11.84
C VAL A 71 0.27 -7.15 -13.27
N GLU A 72 -0.41 -6.56 -14.24
CA GLU A 72 0.04 -6.50 -15.63
C GLU A 72 0.88 -5.25 -15.91
N SER A 73 0.46 -4.12 -15.41
CA SER A 73 1.16 -2.84 -15.58
C SER A 73 0.96 -1.95 -14.37
N VAL A 74 1.88 -1.03 -14.18
CA VAL A 74 1.84 -0.07 -13.06
C VAL A 74 2.18 1.32 -13.56
N LEU A 75 1.37 2.29 -13.17
CA LEU A 75 1.68 3.71 -13.29
C LEU A 75 1.71 4.32 -11.89
N ALA A 76 2.80 5.00 -11.56
CA ALA A 76 2.94 5.66 -10.26
C ALA A 76 3.31 7.13 -10.43
N SER A 77 2.77 7.97 -9.57
CA SER A 77 3.19 9.36 -9.41
C SER A 77 3.40 9.66 -7.93
N GLY A 78 4.41 10.47 -7.63
CA GLY A 78 4.75 10.86 -6.27
C GLY A 78 5.01 12.36 -6.17
N SER A 79 4.71 12.90 -5.00
CA SER A 79 4.93 14.31 -4.66
C SER A 79 5.36 14.44 -3.21
N VAL A 80 6.00 15.56 -2.89
CA VAL A 80 6.25 15.98 -1.52
C VAL A 80 5.30 17.14 -1.22
N MET A 81 4.31 16.90 -0.38
CA MET A 81 3.22 17.84 -0.09
C MET A 81 3.19 18.30 1.36
N THR A 82 3.81 17.54 2.27
CA THR A 82 3.74 17.77 3.72
C THR A 82 5.02 18.40 4.26
N ASP A 83 6.16 17.73 4.09
CA ASP A 83 7.46 18.20 4.59
C ASP A 83 8.49 18.27 3.45
N PRO A 84 8.93 19.50 3.06
CA PRO A 84 9.91 19.69 1.99
C PRO A 84 11.23 18.95 2.20
N LYS A 85 11.60 18.65 3.45
CA LYS A 85 12.82 17.89 3.78
C LYS A 85 12.80 16.45 3.26
N ILE A 86 11.63 15.88 3.01
CA ILE A 86 11.49 14.55 2.43
C ILE A 86 12.09 14.52 1.02
N HIS A 87 12.01 15.63 0.29
CA HIS A 87 12.66 15.75 -1.01
C HIS A 87 14.19 15.68 -0.92
N GLU A 88 14.79 16.17 0.15
CA GLU A 88 16.23 16.13 0.37
C GLU A 88 16.76 14.69 0.50
N VAL A 89 15.94 13.78 1.02
CA VAL A 89 16.25 12.34 1.14
C VAL A 89 15.77 11.54 -0.07
N ARG A 90 15.32 12.21 -1.14
CA ARG A 90 14.88 11.61 -2.41
C ARG A 90 13.72 10.63 -2.27
N ASP A 91 12.77 10.97 -1.41
CA ASP A 91 11.54 10.22 -1.23
C ASP A 91 10.31 11.10 -1.48
N PHE A 92 9.13 10.52 -1.32
CA PHE A 92 7.82 11.16 -1.44
C PHE A 92 7.05 11.00 -0.12
N ASP A 93 6.07 11.86 0.10
CA ASP A 93 5.10 11.70 1.20
C ASP A 93 3.67 11.45 0.69
N SER A 94 3.46 11.63 -0.59
CA SER A 94 2.18 11.46 -1.23
C SER A 94 2.36 10.75 -2.57
N VAL A 95 1.73 9.58 -2.73
CA VAL A 95 1.85 8.77 -3.94
C VAL A 95 0.49 8.28 -4.41
N ASN A 96 0.32 8.20 -5.73
CA ASN A 96 -0.77 7.49 -6.38
C ASN A 96 -0.19 6.38 -7.23
N VAL A 97 -0.81 5.21 -7.19
CA VAL A 97 -0.42 4.05 -7.98
C VAL A 97 -1.68 3.46 -8.62
N ILE A 98 -1.60 3.22 -9.92
CA ILE A 98 -2.68 2.60 -10.71
C ILE A 98 -2.10 1.39 -11.43
#